data_a64f5bd49367a12209f7525cf75c101f
#
_entry.id   a64f5bd49367a12209f7525cf75c101f
#
_cell.length_a   1.000
_cell.length_b   1.000
_cell.length_c   1.000
_cell.angle_alpha   90.00
_cell.angle_beta   90.00
_cell.angle_gamma   90.00
#
_symmetry.space_group_name_H-M   'P 1'
#
loop_
_entity.id
_entity.type
_entity.pdbx_description
1 polymer ?
#
loop_
_entity_poly.entity_id
_entity_poly.type
_entity_poly.pdbx_seq_one_letter_code
_entity_poly.pdbx_strand_id
1 'polypeptide(L)'
;MEQFPIPLNALRAIEIVARTGALKPAADELGVTIGAVSQHIRRAEARLGLELFVRGPRGLVPTPELAAMRGQLTQGFTTLLDATQALTRSSDNVLTVTMGSVFASRWLIRRLPLFSAAHPGIEFRLVATARTVDLMRTDIDCAIRFGEGRWPDVAVTPLHCRAFRPVAAPAVAAGLRQPGDLGDAPVIEDTATMLSWSRWFEATGVAMPKLSGPRHSDPSLAFNAAIAGQGVLLAIDRMSADAVEAGQLVRPFDVTVETMFDYWFITSTLRRVPRKVTMFRDWVLNELGL
;
A
#
# COMPACT_ATOMS: atom_id res chain seq x y z
N MET A 1 -15.35 25.15 13.32
CA MET A 1 -14.94 24.89 11.93
C MET A 1 -14.15 26.09 11.47
N GLU A 2 -12.85 25.94 11.25
CA GLU A 2 -12.04 27.02 10.67
C GLU A 2 -12.52 27.32 9.24
N GLN A 3 -12.75 28.59 8.96
CA GLN A 3 -13.20 29.04 7.64
C GLN A 3 -11.98 29.10 6.71
N PHE A 4 -12.08 28.54 5.50
CA PHE A 4 -11.01 28.68 4.52
C PHE A 4 -10.66 30.16 4.30
N PRO A 5 -9.37 30.53 4.32
CA PRO A 5 -8.95 31.93 4.14
C PRO A 5 -9.31 32.46 2.76
N ILE A 6 -9.45 31.59 1.75
CA ILE A 6 -9.87 31.91 0.37
C ILE A 6 -10.91 30.90 -0.13
N PRO A 7 -11.79 31.28 -1.08
CA PRO A 7 -12.80 30.38 -1.62
C PRO A 7 -12.22 29.18 -2.34
N LEU A 8 -12.88 28.01 -2.25
CA LEU A 8 -12.45 26.78 -2.91
C LEU A 8 -12.26 26.90 -4.43
N ASN A 9 -13.10 27.70 -5.11
CA ASN A 9 -12.97 27.96 -6.54
C ASN A 9 -11.66 28.72 -6.87
N ALA A 10 -11.23 29.62 -5.98
CA ALA A 10 -9.96 30.30 -6.14
C ALA A 10 -8.77 29.34 -5.89
N LEU A 11 -8.84 28.47 -4.88
CA LEU A 11 -7.85 27.42 -4.64
C LEU A 11 -7.74 26.46 -5.84
N ARG A 12 -8.87 26.07 -6.43
CA ARG A 12 -8.87 25.21 -7.61
C ARG A 12 -8.24 25.89 -8.83
N ALA A 13 -8.58 27.18 -9.06
CA ALA A 13 -7.96 27.97 -10.12
C ALA A 13 -6.42 28.09 -9.94
N ILE A 14 -5.97 28.32 -8.70
CA ILE A 14 -4.55 28.37 -8.35
C ILE A 14 -3.88 27.04 -8.63
N GLU A 15 -4.47 25.91 -8.21
CA GLU A 15 -3.93 24.57 -8.45
C GLU A 15 -3.72 24.29 -9.92
N ILE A 16 -4.76 24.53 -10.76
CA ILE A 16 -4.69 24.26 -12.20
C ILE A 16 -3.64 25.14 -12.87
N VAL A 17 -3.60 26.45 -12.57
CA VAL A 17 -2.60 27.35 -13.13
C VAL A 17 -1.20 27.01 -12.65
N ALA A 18 -1.01 26.59 -11.40
CA ALA A 18 0.28 26.14 -10.89
C ALA A 18 0.79 24.86 -11.59
N ARG A 19 -0.13 24.02 -12.05
CA ARG A 19 0.17 22.77 -12.78
C ARG A 19 0.43 23.00 -14.27
N THR A 20 -0.32 23.92 -14.89
CA THR A 20 -0.31 24.11 -16.36
C THR A 20 0.50 25.32 -16.84
N GLY A 21 0.80 26.26 -15.95
CA GLY A 21 1.50 27.51 -16.26
C GLY A 21 0.65 28.54 -17.04
N ALA A 22 -0.67 28.30 -17.23
CA ALA A 22 -1.52 29.15 -18.07
C ALA A 22 -2.95 29.27 -17.52
N LEU A 23 -3.58 30.44 -17.80
CA LEU A 23 -4.97 30.72 -17.38
C LEU A 23 -6.01 30.00 -18.23
N LYS A 24 -5.73 29.75 -19.52
CA LYS A 24 -6.70 29.12 -20.43
C LYS A 24 -7.08 27.70 -20.02
N PRO A 25 -6.13 26.80 -19.73
CA PRO A 25 -6.49 25.45 -19.24
C PRO A 25 -7.34 25.48 -17.97
N ALA A 26 -7.10 26.44 -17.06
CA ALA A 26 -7.91 26.61 -15.86
C ALA A 26 -9.33 27.12 -16.20
N ALA A 27 -9.46 28.00 -17.16
CA ALA A 27 -10.75 28.48 -17.63
C ALA A 27 -11.57 27.34 -18.25
N ASP A 28 -10.94 26.54 -19.11
CA ASP A 28 -11.56 25.40 -19.79
C ASP A 28 -11.99 24.31 -18.76
N GLU A 29 -11.12 23.96 -17.80
CA GLU A 29 -11.38 22.93 -16.78
C GLU A 29 -12.46 23.37 -15.75
N LEU A 30 -12.54 24.67 -15.47
CA LEU A 30 -13.53 25.23 -14.53
C LEU A 30 -14.85 25.68 -15.22
N GLY A 31 -14.94 25.65 -16.53
CA GLY A 31 -16.11 26.13 -17.28
C GLY A 31 -16.37 27.63 -17.10
N VAL A 32 -15.33 28.45 -16.96
CA VAL A 32 -15.41 29.91 -16.75
C VAL A 32 -14.55 30.68 -17.76
N THR A 33 -14.63 32.00 -17.75
CA THR A 33 -13.78 32.84 -18.60
C THR A 33 -12.36 32.97 -18.05
N ILE A 34 -11.37 33.22 -18.91
CA ILE A 34 -9.97 33.52 -18.50
C ILE A 34 -9.93 34.73 -17.53
N GLY A 35 -10.80 35.72 -17.76
CA GLY A 35 -10.92 36.90 -16.88
C GLY A 35 -11.38 36.51 -15.47
N ALA A 36 -12.33 35.55 -15.34
CA ALA A 36 -12.80 35.05 -14.06
C ALA A 36 -11.67 34.30 -13.31
N VAL A 37 -10.89 33.46 -14.00
CA VAL A 37 -9.74 32.78 -13.39
C VAL A 37 -8.72 33.82 -12.88
N SER A 38 -8.37 34.80 -13.69
CA SER A 38 -7.46 35.90 -13.29
C SER A 38 -7.99 36.64 -12.07
N GLN A 39 -9.29 36.92 -12.01
CA GLN A 39 -9.92 37.59 -10.88
C GLN A 39 -9.91 36.72 -9.60
N HIS A 40 -10.15 35.41 -9.72
CA HIS A 40 -10.04 34.46 -8.58
C HIS A 40 -8.64 34.47 -7.97
N ILE A 41 -7.60 34.43 -8.82
CA ILE A 41 -6.21 34.45 -8.36
C ILE A 41 -5.88 35.79 -7.68
N ARG A 42 -6.16 36.95 -8.31
CA ARG A 42 -5.90 38.25 -7.73
C ARG A 42 -6.60 38.48 -6.39
N ARG A 43 -7.85 38.04 -6.26
CA ARG A 43 -8.57 38.12 -4.98
C ARG A 43 -7.96 37.25 -3.89
N ALA A 44 -7.46 36.06 -4.26
CA ALA A 44 -6.76 35.20 -3.35
C ALA A 44 -5.42 35.83 -2.90
N GLU A 45 -4.63 36.34 -3.81
CA GLU A 45 -3.36 37.05 -3.54
C GLU A 45 -3.58 38.26 -2.61
N ALA A 46 -4.59 39.08 -2.92
CA ALA A 46 -4.93 40.24 -2.08
C ALA A 46 -5.36 39.81 -0.66
N ARG A 47 -6.07 38.69 -0.53
CA ARG A 47 -6.53 38.22 0.78
C ARG A 47 -5.45 37.53 1.60
N LEU A 48 -4.49 36.89 0.94
CA LEU A 48 -3.34 36.25 1.57
C LEU A 48 -2.18 37.24 1.82
N GLY A 49 -2.19 38.38 1.15
CA GLY A 49 -1.10 39.37 1.23
C GLY A 49 0.20 38.92 0.54
N LEU A 50 0.11 37.96 -0.41
CA LEU A 50 1.27 37.48 -1.15
C LEU A 50 0.94 37.29 -2.64
N GLU A 51 1.98 37.44 -3.49
CA GLU A 51 1.92 36.98 -4.87
C GLU A 51 2.10 35.48 -4.95
N LEU A 52 1.26 34.82 -5.73
CA LEU A 52 1.32 33.35 -5.94
C LEU A 52 1.98 33.01 -7.28
N PHE A 53 1.96 33.96 -8.24
CA PHE A 53 2.53 33.77 -9.57
C PHE A 53 3.35 34.94 -10.03
N VAL A 54 4.43 34.65 -10.72
CA VAL A 54 5.24 35.61 -11.46
C VAL A 54 5.15 35.38 -12.98
N ARG A 55 5.32 36.40 -13.79
CA ARG A 55 5.37 36.24 -15.25
C ARG A 55 6.72 35.72 -15.68
N GLY A 56 6.73 34.56 -16.33
CA GLY A 56 7.90 33.96 -16.93
C GLY A 56 7.83 33.95 -18.46
N PRO A 57 8.90 33.53 -19.14
CA PRO A 57 8.99 33.51 -20.62
C PRO A 57 7.96 32.60 -21.29
N ARG A 58 7.41 31.59 -20.58
CA ARG A 58 6.45 30.62 -21.09
C ARG A 58 5.07 30.73 -20.44
N GLY A 59 4.79 31.79 -19.69
CA GLY A 59 3.51 31.97 -19.00
C GLY A 59 3.66 32.28 -17.52
N LEU A 60 2.72 31.83 -16.70
CA LEU A 60 2.74 32.04 -15.26
C LEU A 60 3.58 30.96 -14.56
N VAL A 61 4.48 31.39 -13.70
CA VAL A 61 5.35 30.53 -12.90
C VAL A 61 4.94 30.67 -11.42
N PRO A 62 4.68 29.59 -10.71
CA PRO A 62 4.41 29.62 -9.27
C PRO A 62 5.60 30.20 -8.50
N THR A 63 5.33 31.04 -7.48
CA THR A 63 6.34 31.48 -6.52
C THR A 63 6.89 30.28 -5.72
N PRO A 64 8.06 30.37 -5.06
CA PRO A 64 8.62 29.28 -4.27
C PRO A 64 7.66 28.76 -3.20
N GLU A 65 6.90 29.66 -2.56
CA GLU A 65 5.90 29.34 -1.55
C GLU A 65 4.77 28.49 -2.13
N LEU A 66 4.22 28.90 -3.28
CA LEU A 66 3.18 28.13 -3.95
C LEU A 66 3.73 26.80 -4.51
N ALA A 67 4.95 26.80 -5.03
CA ALA A 67 5.59 25.60 -5.55
C ALA A 67 5.76 24.52 -4.46
N ALA A 68 6.12 24.91 -3.24
CA ALA A 68 6.23 24.00 -2.08
C ALA A 68 4.88 23.39 -1.69
N MET A 69 3.77 24.11 -1.85
CA MET A 69 2.42 23.66 -1.49
C MET A 69 1.67 22.95 -2.63
N ARG A 70 2.17 23.01 -3.86
CA ARG A 70 1.49 22.48 -5.05
C ARG A 70 1.04 21.03 -4.88
N GLY A 71 1.94 20.17 -4.38
CA GLY A 71 1.62 18.74 -4.16
C GLY A 71 0.46 18.52 -3.20
N GLN A 72 0.40 19.30 -2.11
CA GLN A 72 -0.68 19.21 -1.13
C GLN A 72 -2.02 19.72 -1.70
N LEU A 73 -2.00 20.79 -2.51
CA LEU A 73 -3.21 21.29 -3.17
C LEU A 73 -3.77 20.27 -4.17
N THR A 74 -2.92 19.71 -5.02
CA THR A 74 -3.34 18.67 -5.99
C THR A 74 -3.91 17.46 -5.27
N GLN A 75 -3.26 16.99 -4.20
CA GLN A 75 -3.76 15.87 -3.42
C GLN A 75 -5.09 16.18 -2.73
N GLY A 76 -5.26 17.38 -2.19
CA GLY A 76 -6.53 17.83 -1.59
C GLY A 76 -7.69 17.80 -2.58
N PHE A 77 -7.51 18.32 -3.80
CA PHE A 77 -8.54 18.28 -4.84
C PHE A 77 -8.79 16.88 -5.39
N THR A 78 -7.78 16.04 -5.48
CA THR A 78 -7.96 14.61 -5.81
C THR A 78 -8.85 13.93 -4.77
N THR A 79 -8.59 14.15 -3.49
CA THR A 79 -9.42 13.61 -2.40
C THR A 79 -10.88 14.09 -2.46
N LEU A 80 -11.12 15.37 -2.79
CA LEU A 80 -12.47 15.91 -2.97
C LEU A 80 -13.17 15.29 -4.20
N LEU A 81 -12.45 15.09 -5.29
CA LEU A 81 -12.96 14.44 -6.49
C LEU A 81 -13.35 12.99 -6.20
N ASP A 82 -12.49 12.24 -5.51
CA ASP A 82 -12.75 10.86 -5.10
C ASP A 82 -14.01 10.78 -4.23
N ALA A 83 -14.15 11.68 -3.26
CA ALA A 83 -15.34 11.76 -2.41
C ALA A 83 -16.63 12.04 -3.20
N THR A 84 -16.57 12.94 -4.19
CA THR A 84 -17.74 13.24 -5.04
C THR A 84 -18.08 12.10 -6.00
N GLN A 85 -17.06 11.41 -6.54
CA GLN A 85 -17.25 10.21 -7.34
C GLN A 85 -17.85 9.07 -6.53
N ALA A 86 -17.50 8.95 -5.24
CA ALA A 86 -18.12 7.98 -4.33
C ALA A 86 -19.61 8.21 -4.14
N LEU A 87 -20.08 9.47 -4.17
CA LEU A 87 -21.51 9.81 -4.10
C LEU A 87 -22.29 9.45 -5.38
N THR A 88 -21.62 9.47 -6.54
CA THR A 88 -22.27 9.25 -7.85
C THR A 88 -22.17 7.81 -8.34
N ARG A 89 -21.24 7.01 -7.82
CA ARG A 89 -21.12 5.59 -8.15
C ARG A 89 -22.12 4.81 -7.31
N SER A 90 -23.00 4.07 -7.97
CA SER A 90 -23.63 2.90 -7.36
C SER A 90 -22.54 1.83 -7.19
N SER A 91 -21.80 1.93 -6.07
CA SER A 91 -20.58 1.16 -5.82
C SER A 91 -20.85 -0.29 -5.42
N ASP A 92 -22.04 -0.81 -5.64
CA ASP A 92 -22.43 -2.15 -5.19
C ASP A 92 -21.58 -3.27 -5.83
N ASN A 93 -21.05 -3.02 -7.02
CA ASN A 93 -20.32 -4.02 -7.79
C ASN A 93 -18.79 -3.83 -7.83
N VAL A 94 -18.24 -2.74 -7.27
CA VAL A 94 -16.77 -2.52 -7.21
C VAL A 94 -16.29 -2.83 -5.81
N LEU A 95 -15.42 -3.83 -5.68
CA LEU A 95 -14.76 -4.18 -4.43
C LEU A 95 -13.33 -3.63 -4.43
N THR A 96 -13.09 -2.59 -3.64
CA THR A 96 -11.76 -2.00 -3.47
C THR A 96 -11.10 -2.50 -2.20
N VAL A 97 -9.99 -3.23 -2.34
CA VAL A 97 -9.25 -3.84 -1.23
C VAL A 97 -7.84 -3.26 -1.16
N THR A 98 -7.40 -2.90 0.04
CA THR A 98 -6.00 -2.52 0.26
C THR A 98 -5.26 -3.58 1.07
N MET A 99 -4.00 -3.85 0.70
CA MET A 99 -3.16 -4.81 1.42
C MET A 99 -1.66 -4.54 1.25
N GLY A 100 -0.84 -5.20 2.07
CA GLY A 100 0.60 -5.19 1.90
C GLY A 100 1.05 -5.88 0.61
N SER A 101 2.17 -5.44 0.04
CA SER A 101 2.70 -5.92 -1.25
C SER A 101 2.95 -7.42 -1.28
N VAL A 102 3.38 -8.03 -0.16
CA VAL A 102 3.63 -9.47 -0.08
C VAL A 102 2.35 -10.28 -0.18
N PHE A 103 1.32 -9.96 0.62
CA PHE A 103 0.06 -10.70 0.55
C PHE A 103 -0.56 -10.59 -0.85
N ALA A 104 -0.52 -9.38 -1.42
CA ALA A 104 -1.00 -9.13 -2.78
C ALA A 104 -0.26 -10.00 -3.81
N SER A 105 1.07 -9.91 -3.86
CA SER A 105 1.89 -10.51 -4.92
C SER A 105 2.15 -12.01 -4.73
N ARG A 106 2.23 -12.50 -3.49
CA ARG A 106 2.59 -13.89 -3.18
C ARG A 106 1.39 -14.81 -2.99
N TRP A 107 0.26 -14.26 -2.50
CA TRP A 107 -0.89 -15.09 -2.21
C TRP A 107 -2.11 -14.75 -3.07
N LEU A 108 -2.52 -13.46 -3.12
CA LEU A 108 -3.78 -13.08 -3.75
C LEU A 108 -3.74 -13.20 -5.28
N ILE A 109 -2.73 -12.64 -5.95
CA ILE A 109 -2.70 -12.51 -7.42
C ILE A 109 -2.90 -13.86 -8.12
N ARG A 110 -2.33 -14.94 -7.58
CA ARG A 110 -2.50 -16.30 -8.17
C ARG A 110 -3.91 -16.86 -7.99
N ARG A 111 -4.63 -16.42 -6.95
CA ARG A 111 -5.98 -16.90 -6.59
C ARG A 111 -7.10 -15.98 -7.06
N LEU A 112 -6.78 -14.73 -7.36
CA LEU A 112 -7.77 -13.72 -7.78
C LEU A 112 -8.62 -14.15 -8.99
N PRO A 113 -8.09 -14.85 -10.03
CA PRO A 113 -8.92 -15.38 -11.10
C PRO A 113 -10.04 -16.31 -10.63
N LEU A 114 -9.81 -17.10 -9.56
CA LEU A 114 -10.84 -17.98 -8.98
C LEU A 114 -11.96 -17.16 -8.33
N PHE A 115 -11.60 -16.11 -7.58
CA PHE A 115 -12.60 -15.18 -7.03
C PHE A 115 -13.41 -14.51 -8.13
N SER A 116 -12.75 -13.99 -9.17
CA SER A 116 -13.42 -13.32 -10.29
C SER A 116 -14.35 -14.28 -11.07
N ALA A 117 -13.98 -15.52 -11.24
CA ALA A 117 -14.81 -16.53 -11.88
C ALA A 117 -16.03 -16.89 -11.02
N ALA A 118 -15.88 -16.99 -9.70
CA ALA A 118 -16.97 -17.26 -8.77
C ALA A 118 -17.93 -16.06 -8.60
N HIS A 119 -17.44 -14.84 -8.84
CA HIS A 119 -18.17 -13.59 -8.63
C HIS A 119 -18.05 -12.63 -9.84
N PRO A 120 -18.54 -13.00 -11.03
CA PRO A 120 -18.32 -12.25 -12.27
C PRO A 120 -18.99 -10.85 -12.27
N GLY A 121 -19.90 -10.60 -11.33
CA GLY A 121 -20.52 -9.28 -11.14
C GLY A 121 -19.70 -8.32 -10.28
N ILE A 122 -18.56 -8.74 -9.71
CA ILE A 122 -17.73 -7.90 -8.84
C ILE A 122 -16.47 -7.46 -9.61
N GLU A 123 -16.34 -6.16 -9.83
CA GLU A 123 -15.09 -5.54 -10.28
C GLU A 123 -14.13 -5.45 -9.08
N PHE A 124 -12.99 -6.13 -9.14
CA PHE A 124 -12.00 -6.12 -8.06
C PHE A 124 -10.95 -5.03 -8.29
N ARG A 125 -10.71 -4.19 -7.30
CA ARG A 125 -9.67 -3.16 -7.30
C ARG A 125 -8.71 -3.39 -6.15
N LEU A 126 -7.42 -3.50 -6.48
CA LEU A 126 -6.34 -3.72 -5.52
C LEU A 126 -5.50 -2.46 -5.34
N VAL A 127 -5.33 -2.04 -4.08
CA VAL A 127 -4.42 -0.96 -3.68
C VAL A 127 -3.32 -1.55 -2.81
N ALA A 128 -2.16 -1.83 -3.40
CA ALA A 128 -1.01 -2.35 -2.66
C ALA A 128 -0.24 -1.21 -1.98
N THR A 129 -0.26 -1.15 -0.65
CA THR A 129 0.45 -0.15 0.14
C THR A 129 0.72 -0.66 1.56
N ALA A 130 1.88 -0.27 2.12
CA ALA A 130 2.20 -0.52 3.53
C ALA A 130 1.55 0.49 4.49
N ARG A 131 1.07 1.63 3.98
CA ARG A 131 0.46 2.67 4.82
C ARG A 131 -0.88 2.21 5.36
N THR A 132 -1.14 2.54 6.63
CA THR A 132 -2.47 2.41 7.23
C THR A 132 -3.41 3.42 6.53
N VAL A 133 -4.53 2.92 6.05
CA VAL A 133 -5.54 3.72 5.34
C VAL A 133 -6.76 3.83 6.24
N ASP A 134 -7.29 5.04 6.36
CA ASP A 134 -8.57 5.30 7.03
C ASP A 134 -9.71 4.79 6.14
N LEU A 135 -10.29 3.65 6.52
CA LEU A 135 -11.39 3.02 5.79
C LEU A 135 -12.66 3.88 5.77
N MET A 136 -12.76 4.91 6.63
CA MET A 136 -13.91 5.83 6.68
C MET A 136 -13.82 6.95 5.66
N ARG A 137 -12.59 7.35 5.31
CA ARG A 137 -12.31 8.54 4.48
C ARG A 137 -11.86 8.19 3.08
N THR A 138 -11.91 6.91 2.70
CA THR A 138 -11.47 6.43 1.39
C THR A 138 -12.51 5.52 0.75
N ASP A 139 -12.41 5.33 -0.55
CA ASP A 139 -13.23 4.37 -1.33
C ASP A 139 -12.80 2.91 -1.13
N ILE A 140 -12.07 2.63 -0.06
CA ILE A 140 -11.60 1.30 0.28
C ILE A 140 -12.65 0.59 1.13
N ASP A 141 -13.07 -0.58 0.68
CA ASP A 141 -14.10 -1.38 1.33
C ASP A 141 -13.56 -2.20 2.51
N CYS A 142 -12.36 -2.77 2.35
CA CYS A 142 -11.69 -3.56 3.38
C CYS A 142 -10.17 -3.58 3.18
N ALA A 143 -9.46 -4.09 4.17
CA ALA A 143 -8.01 -4.20 4.13
C ALA A 143 -7.52 -5.59 4.59
N ILE A 144 -6.31 -5.98 4.14
CA ILE A 144 -5.55 -7.07 4.73
C ILE A 144 -4.20 -6.51 5.17
N ARG A 145 -3.87 -6.68 6.46
CA ARG A 145 -2.63 -6.13 7.06
C ARG A 145 -1.93 -7.16 7.92
N PHE A 146 -0.61 -7.13 7.88
CA PHE A 146 0.23 -7.87 8.82
C PHE A 146 0.51 -6.98 10.04
N GLY A 147 0.35 -7.53 11.24
CA GLY A 147 0.54 -6.79 12.47
C GLY A 147 -0.08 -7.46 13.70
N GLU A 148 -0.23 -6.69 14.78
CA GLU A 148 -0.75 -7.19 16.06
C GLU A 148 -2.27 -7.38 16.11
N GLY A 149 -3.01 -6.91 15.11
CA GLY A 149 -4.47 -6.95 15.12
C GLY A 149 -5.12 -5.83 15.95
N ARG A 150 -4.38 -4.78 16.26
CA ARG A 150 -4.86 -3.66 17.10
C ARG A 150 -4.85 -2.37 16.32
N TRP A 151 -5.97 -2.03 15.70
CA TRP A 151 -6.18 -0.75 15.04
C TRP A 151 -7.49 -0.13 15.56
N PRO A 152 -7.56 1.21 15.69
CA PRO A 152 -8.78 1.87 16.15
C PRO A 152 -9.91 1.76 15.11
N ASP A 153 -11.15 1.75 15.57
CA ASP A 153 -12.38 1.87 14.78
C ASP A 153 -12.57 0.80 13.67
N VAL A 154 -11.96 -0.38 13.86
CA VAL A 154 -12.06 -1.49 12.90
C VAL A 154 -12.41 -2.81 13.58
N ALA A 155 -13.11 -3.66 12.83
CA ALA A 155 -13.27 -5.08 13.14
C ALA A 155 -12.18 -5.88 12.41
N VAL A 156 -11.56 -6.83 13.10
CA VAL A 156 -10.46 -7.64 12.58
C VAL A 156 -10.81 -9.12 12.64
N THR A 157 -10.45 -9.85 11.60
CA THR A 157 -10.55 -11.33 11.53
C THR A 157 -9.14 -11.89 11.27
N PRO A 158 -8.59 -12.77 12.13
CA PRO A 158 -7.27 -13.35 11.94
C PRO A 158 -7.27 -14.30 10.74
N LEU A 159 -6.16 -14.31 9.98
CA LEU A 159 -5.95 -15.21 8.86
C LEU A 159 -4.99 -16.37 9.20
N HIS A 160 -4.58 -16.48 10.46
CA HIS A 160 -3.74 -17.56 11.01
C HIS A 160 -2.46 -17.85 10.21
N CYS A 161 -1.81 -16.80 9.69
CA CYS A 161 -0.57 -16.85 8.92
C CYS A 161 0.61 -16.39 9.78
N ARG A 162 0.95 -17.14 10.84
CA ARG A 162 1.91 -16.74 11.89
C ARG A 162 3.24 -17.47 11.81
N ALA A 163 3.28 -18.62 11.18
CA ALA A 163 4.48 -19.44 11.04
C ALA A 163 5.46 -18.78 10.07
N PHE A 164 6.73 -18.71 10.46
CA PHE A 164 7.80 -18.17 9.62
C PHE A 164 9.06 -19.02 9.70
N ARG A 165 9.85 -18.97 8.63
CA ARG A 165 11.11 -19.70 8.50
C ARG A 165 12.00 -19.10 7.41
N PRO A 166 13.28 -19.46 7.35
CA PRO A 166 14.15 -19.14 6.22
C PRO A 166 13.70 -19.82 4.94
N VAL A 167 13.79 -19.09 3.83
CA VAL A 167 13.61 -19.59 2.46
C VAL A 167 14.71 -19.07 1.57
N ALA A 168 15.14 -19.83 0.57
CA ALA A 168 16.16 -19.43 -0.38
C ALA A 168 15.93 -20.11 -1.74
N ALA A 169 16.51 -19.57 -2.80
CA ALA A 169 16.59 -20.28 -4.08
C ALA A 169 17.41 -21.59 -3.91
N PRO A 170 17.10 -22.66 -4.67
CA PRO A 170 17.78 -23.95 -4.55
C PRO A 170 19.32 -23.86 -4.61
N ALA A 171 19.84 -23.00 -5.50
CA ALA A 171 21.30 -22.81 -5.63
C ALA A 171 21.95 -22.23 -4.38
N VAL A 172 21.28 -21.32 -3.68
CA VAL A 172 21.76 -20.74 -2.42
C VAL A 172 21.65 -21.76 -1.28
N ALA A 173 20.51 -22.46 -1.23
CA ALA A 173 20.27 -23.46 -0.20
C ALA A 173 21.20 -24.68 -0.27
N ALA A 174 21.74 -25.00 -1.44
CA ALA A 174 22.67 -26.13 -1.61
C ALA A 174 23.93 -26.04 -0.73
N GLY A 175 24.34 -24.83 -0.34
CA GLY A 175 25.46 -24.60 0.59
C GLY A 175 25.09 -24.65 2.08
N LEU A 176 23.77 -24.73 2.42
CA LEU A 176 23.29 -24.64 3.80
C LEU A 176 22.99 -26.04 4.36
N ARG A 177 23.72 -26.45 5.38
CA ARG A 177 23.58 -27.75 6.07
C ARG A 177 22.97 -27.59 7.46
N GLN A 178 23.31 -26.50 8.14
CA GLN A 178 22.90 -26.18 9.50
C GLN A 178 22.68 -24.68 9.67
N PRO A 179 21.92 -24.22 10.67
CA PRO A 179 21.62 -22.81 10.88
C PRO A 179 22.85 -21.89 10.94
N GLY A 180 23.95 -22.37 11.49
CA GLY A 180 25.24 -21.61 11.59
C GLY A 180 25.81 -21.19 10.25
N ASP A 181 25.54 -21.93 9.17
CA ASP A 181 26.05 -21.65 7.82
C ASP A 181 25.51 -20.32 7.24
N LEU A 182 24.45 -19.77 7.87
CA LEU A 182 23.94 -18.43 7.54
C LEU A 182 24.95 -17.30 7.80
N GLY A 183 25.99 -17.55 8.59
CA GLY A 183 27.08 -16.59 8.79
C GLY A 183 27.94 -16.37 7.54
N ASP A 184 28.00 -17.37 6.67
CA ASP A 184 28.84 -17.38 5.44
C ASP A 184 27.96 -17.19 4.17
N ALA A 185 26.64 -17.17 4.33
CA ALA A 185 25.69 -16.99 3.23
C ALA A 185 25.12 -15.56 3.21
N PRO A 186 24.79 -15.01 2.05
CA PRO A 186 24.10 -13.74 1.99
C PRO A 186 22.68 -13.87 2.57
N VAL A 187 22.34 -13.00 3.53
CA VAL A 187 21.02 -12.94 4.16
C VAL A 187 20.34 -11.65 3.75
N ILE A 188 19.17 -11.78 3.14
CA ILE A 188 18.37 -10.63 2.70
C ILE A 188 17.70 -10.01 3.92
N GLU A 189 17.98 -8.73 4.15
CA GLU A 189 17.31 -7.94 5.17
C GLU A 189 16.10 -7.21 4.57
N ASP A 190 14.91 -7.61 5.00
CA ASP A 190 13.70 -6.82 4.81
C ASP A 190 13.59 -5.82 5.96
N THR A 191 13.87 -4.54 5.69
CA THR A 191 13.89 -3.49 6.72
C THR A 191 12.50 -3.08 7.22
N ALA A 192 11.44 -3.55 6.57
CA ALA A 192 10.05 -3.34 6.97
C ALA A 192 9.45 -4.56 7.70
N THR A 193 10.21 -5.65 7.84
CA THR A 193 9.70 -6.88 8.46
C THR A 193 9.51 -6.73 9.97
N MET A 194 8.50 -7.44 10.47
CA MET A 194 8.28 -7.67 11.91
C MET A 194 8.81 -9.04 12.36
N LEU A 195 9.45 -9.80 11.45
CA LEU A 195 10.03 -11.10 11.74
C LEU A 195 11.44 -10.93 12.31
N SER A 196 11.83 -11.82 13.24
CA SER A 196 13.11 -11.72 13.95
C SER A 196 13.97 -12.93 13.70
N TRP A 197 15.18 -12.69 13.15
CA TRP A 197 16.21 -13.71 13.05
C TRP A 197 16.66 -14.22 14.41
N SER A 198 16.82 -13.35 15.43
CA SER A 198 17.18 -13.79 16.77
C SER A 198 16.20 -14.81 17.33
N ARG A 199 14.89 -14.53 17.19
CA ARG A 199 13.83 -15.46 17.62
C ARG A 199 13.88 -16.80 16.87
N TRP A 200 14.21 -16.77 15.59
CA TRP A 200 14.37 -18.01 14.83
C TRP A 200 15.61 -18.80 15.30
N PHE A 201 16.75 -18.12 15.52
CA PHE A 201 17.95 -18.77 16.04
C PHE A 201 17.77 -19.33 17.45
N GLU A 202 17.04 -18.62 18.34
CA GLU A 202 16.69 -19.12 19.66
C GLU A 202 15.97 -20.49 19.58
N ALA A 203 15.05 -20.66 18.63
CA ALA A 203 14.34 -21.90 18.43
C ALA A 203 15.23 -23.03 17.85
N THR A 204 16.33 -22.69 17.19
CA THR A 204 17.31 -23.67 16.71
C THR A 204 18.28 -24.14 17.79
N GLY A 205 18.41 -23.39 18.89
CA GLY A 205 19.44 -23.62 19.91
C GLY A 205 20.88 -23.26 19.45
N VAL A 206 21.04 -22.64 18.27
CA VAL A 206 22.33 -22.24 17.71
C VAL A 206 22.53 -20.74 17.94
N ALA A 207 23.72 -20.33 18.35
CA ALA A 207 24.08 -18.93 18.47
C ALA A 207 23.94 -18.23 17.11
N MET A 208 23.25 -17.09 17.08
CA MET A 208 23.07 -16.33 15.84
C MET A 208 24.41 -15.75 15.36
N PRO A 209 24.90 -16.11 14.17
CA PRO A 209 26.12 -15.51 13.61
C PRO A 209 25.84 -14.06 13.18
N LYS A 210 26.93 -13.36 12.79
CA LYS A 210 26.75 -12.05 12.15
C LYS A 210 26.16 -12.25 10.75
N LEU A 211 24.92 -11.81 10.57
CA LEU A 211 24.24 -11.86 9.27
C LEU A 211 24.62 -10.64 8.43
N SER A 212 24.79 -10.85 7.12
CA SER A 212 25.09 -9.78 6.17
C SER A 212 24.49 -10.09 4.80
N GLY A 213 24.13 -9.05 4.04
CA GLY A 213 23.57 -9.21 2.69
C GLY A 213 22.80 -7.98 2.21
N PRO A 214 22.09 -8.11 1.10
CA PRO A 214 21.31 -7.01 0.52
C PRO A 214 20.15 -6.59 1.42
N ARG A 215 19.83 -5.29 1.39
CA ARG A 215 18.75 -4.69 2.21
C ARG A 215 17.67 -4.12 1.30
N HIS A 216 16.41 -4.42 1.60
CA HIS A 216 15.25 -3.95 0.86
C HIS A 216 14.23 -3.30 1.81
N SER A 217 13.66 -2.17 1.39
CA SER A 217 12.61 -1.47 2.15
C SER A 217 11.20 -1.91 1.77
N ASP A 218 11.06 -2.66 0.67
CA ASP A 218 9.80 -3.29 0.26
C ASP A 218 9.91 -4.81 0.40
N PRO A 219 9.02 -5.44 1.19
CA PRO A 219 9.04 -6.88 1.43
C PRO A 219 8.87 -7.73 0.16
N SER A 220 8.15 -7.23 -0.84
CA SER A 220 7.95 -7.93 -2.12
C SER A 220 9.24 -7.95 -2.95
N LEU A 221 10.05 -6.89 -2.87
CA LEU A 221 11.40 -6.87 -3.48
C LEU A 221 12.34 -7.85 -2.77
N ALA A 222 12.27 -7.94 -1.43
CA ALA A 222 13.04 -8.93 -0.68
C ALA A 222 12.70 -10.38 -1.11
N PHE A 223 11.42 -10.69 -1.33
CA PHE A 223 11.00 -11.98 -1.89
C PHE A 223 11.55 -12.21 -3.30
N ASN A 224 11.48 -11.21 -4.19
CA ASN A 224 12.02 -11.31 -5.54
C ASN A 224 13.53 -11.54 -5.53
N ALA A 225 14.26 -10.87 -4.62
CA ALA A 225 15.69 -11.06 -4.42
C ALA A 225 16.01 -12.50 -3.97
N ALA A 226 15.21 -13.08 -3.07
CA ALA A 226 15.38 -14.46 -2.65
C ALA A 226 15.15 -15.45 -3.81
N ILE A 227 14.10 -15.26 -4.61
CA ILE A 227 13.83 -16.07 -5.81
C ILE A 227 14.96 -15.93 -6.84
N ALA A 228 15.52 -14.74 -6.99
CA ALA A 228 16.64 -14.47 -7.88
C ALA A 228 18.01 -15.00 -7.35
N GLY A 229 18.03 -15.68 -6.20
CA GLY A 229 19.24 -16.27 -5.64
C GLY A 229 20.19 -15.28 -4.98
N GLN A 230 19.71 -14.09 -4.57
CA GLN A 230 20.56 -13.08 -3.93
C GLN A 230 20.83 -13.35 -2.44
N GLY A 231 20.16 -14.37 -1.85
CA GLY A 231 20.38 -14.74 -0.46
C GLY A 231 19.21 -15.47 0.17
N VAL A 232 19.30 -15.64 1.48
CA VAL A 232 18.29 -16.28 2.34
C VAL A 232 17.37 -15.22 2.93
N LEU A 233 16.07 -15.40 2.82
CA LEU A 233 15.04 -14.51 3.36
C LEU A 233 14.30 -15.19 4.51
N LEU A 234 14.00 -14.44 5.57
CA LEU A 234 13.07 -14.89 6.61
C LEU A 234 11.64 -14.52 6.17
N ALA A 235 10.79 -15.51 5.99
CA ALA A 235 9.47 -15.31 5.38
C ALA A 235 8.35 -16.04 6.14
N ILE A 236 7.14 -15.46 6.11
CA ILE A 236 5.92 -16.16 6.53
C ILE A 236 5.72 -17.37 5.61
N ASP A 237 5.56 -18.54 6.21
CA ASP A 237 5.50 -19.83 5.51
C ASP A 237 4.39 -19.86 4.45
N ARG A 238 3.21 -19.36 4.79
CA ARG A 238 2.07 -19.28 3.86
C ARG A 238 2.36 -18.37 2.65
N MET A 239 3.14 -17.31 2.83
CA MET A 239 3.48 -16.39 1.74
C MET A 239 4.57 -16.93 0.81
N SER A 240 5.38 -17.86 1.28
CA SER A 240 6.40 -18.55 0.48
C SER A 240 5.91 -19.85 -0.16
N ALA A 241 4.77 -20.39 0.27
CA ALA A 241 4.30 -21.72 -0.10
C ALA A 241 4.20 -21.95 -1.62
N ASP A 242 3.59 -21.01 -2.35
CA ASP A 242 3.44 -21.10 -3.80
C ASP A 242 4.79 -21.11 -4.55
N ALA A 243 5.77 -20.33 -4.06
CA ALA A 243 7.11 -20.30 -4.65
C ALA A 243 7.91 -21.57 -4.33
N VAL A 244 7.67 -22.17 -3.16
CA VAL A 244 8.25 -23.47 -2.79
C VAL A 244 7.65 -24.58 -3.62
N GLU A 245 6.34 -24.60 -3.79
CA GLU A 245 5.64 -25.58 -4.65
C GLU A 245 6.11 -25.51 -6.11
N ALA A 246 6.36 -24.29 -6.60
CA ALA A 246 6.90 -24.05 -7.94
C ALA A 246 8.41 -24.33 -8.07
N GLY A 247 9.10 -24.77 -7.00
CA GLY A 247 10.54 -25.01 -6.98
C GLY A 247 11.42 -23.77 -7.08
N GLN A 248 10.85 -22.57 -6.99
CA GLN A 248 11.59 -21.31 -7.04
C GLN A 248 12.33 -21.03 -5.72
N LEU A 249 11.74 -21.46 -4.61
CA LEU A 249 12.32 -21.40 -3.28
C LEU A 249 12.31 -22.80 -2.65
N VAL A 250 13.21 -23.00 -1.69
CA VAL A 250 13.22 -24.17 -0.81
C VAL A 250 13.33 -23.70 0.64
N ARG A 251 13.01 -24.58 1.55
CA ARG A 251 13.15 -24.42 3.00
C ARG A 251 14.43 -25.12 3.43
N PRO A 252 15.55 -24.40 3.63
CA PRO A 252 16.85 -25.04 3.92
C PRO A 252 16.90 -25.72 5.29
N PHE A 253 15.99 -25.36 6.20
CA PHE A 253 15.95 -25.89 7.56
C PHE A 253 14.53 -26.27 7.97
N ASP A 254 14.38 -27.32 8.79
CA ASP A 254 13.09 -27.82 9.28
C ASP A 254 12.50 -27.02 10.46
N VAL A 255 13.21 -25.99 10.93
CA VAL A 255 12.78 -25.18 12.06
C VAL A 255 11.79 -24.11 11.61
N THR A 256 10.60 -24.17 12.17
CA THR A 256 9.54 -23.18 12.00
C THR A 256 9.24 -22.51 13.33
N VAL A 257 9.02 -21.21 13.32
CA VAL A 257 8.71 -20.43 14.51
C VAL A 257 7.42 -19.65 14.28
N GLU A 258 6.61 -19.48 15.31
CA GLU A 258 5.45 -18.58 15.25
C GLU A 258 5.82 -17.19 15.72
N THR A 259 5.34 -16.18 15.00
CA THR A 259 5.37 -14.78 15.43
C THR A 259 4.09 -14.42 16.21
N MET A 260 4.17 -13.36 17.01
CA MET A 260 2.99 -12.75 17.64
C MET A 260 2.13 -11.95 16.64
N PHE A 261 2.68 -11.64 15.46
CA PHE A 261 2.00 -10.93 14.40
C PHE A 261 1.23 -11.91 13.50
N ASP A 262 0.16 -11.40 12.87
CA ASP A 262 -0.65 -12.19 11.94
C ASP A 262 -1.06 -11.33 10.73
N TYR A 263 -1.57 -11.96 9.68
CA TYR A 263 -2.37 -11.26 8.69
C TYR A 263 -3.81 -11.15 9.19
N TRP A 264 -4.38 -9.97 9.06
CA TRP A 264 -5.73 -9.65 9.52
C TRP A 264 -6.57 -9.13 8.39
N PHE A 265 -7.77 -9.68 8.24
CA PHE A 265 -8.81 -9.09 7.41
C PHE A 265 -9.51 -7.99 8.22
N ILE A 266 -9.61 -6.79 7.67
CA ILE A 266 -9.98 -5.58 8.40
C ILE A 266 -11.17 -4.91 7.70
N THR A 267 -12.21 -4.59 8.48
CA THR A 267 -13.37 -3.82 8.05
C THR A 267 -13.66 -2.68 9.03
N SER A 268 -14.34 -1.63 8.59
CA SER A 268 -14.78 -0.56 9.50
C SER A 268 -15.87 -1.05 10.44
N THR A 269 -15.83 -0.63 11.72
CA THR A 269 -16.93 -0.84 12.68
C THR A 269 -18.01 0.23 12.56
N LEU A 270 -17.73 1.34 11.90
CA LEU A 270 -18.59 2.51 11.81
C LEU A 270 -19.53 2.48 10.59
N ARG A 271 -19.37 1.49 9.71
CA ARG A 271 -20.21 1.27 8.52
C ARG A 271 -20.72 -0.18 8.49
N ARG A 272 -21.92 -0.37 7.93
CA ARG A 272 -22.40 -1.72 7.62
C ARG A 272 -21.46 -2.35 6.59
N VAL A 273 -20.99 -3.56 6.84
CA VAL A 273 -20.13 -4.31 5.92
C VAL A 273 -20.96 -4.68 4.67
N PRO A 274 -20.57 -4.24 3.47
CA PRO A 274 -21.26 -4.60 2.23
C PRO A 274 -21.17 -6.11 1.94
N ARG A 275 -22.18 -6.66 1.24
CA ARG A 275 -22.19 -8.09 0.87
C ARG A 275 -20.96 -8.52 0.09
N LYS A 276 -20.46 -7.70 -0.85
CA LYS A 276 -19.23 -7.96 -1.63
C LYS A 276 -18.00 -8.17 -0.73
N VAL A 277 -17.90 -7.44 0.39
CA VAL A 277 -16.80 -7.56 1.37
C VAL A 277 -16.92 -8.87 2.15
N THR A 278 -18.12 -9.24 2.58
CA THR A 278 -18.38 -10.52 3.24
C THR A 278 -18.03 -11.69 2.32
N MET A 279 -18.47 -11.64 1.06
CA MET A 279 -18.14 -12.67 0.05
C MET A 279 -16.62 -12.81 -0.15
N PHE A 280 -15.89 -11.71 -0.24
CA PHE A 280 -14.44 -11.74 -0.38
C PHE A 280 -13.75 -12.25 0.88
N ARG A 281 -14.20 -11.83 2.07
CA ARG A 281 -13.67 -12.34 3.34
C ARG A 281 -13.84 -13.85 3.44
N ASP A 282 -15.05 -14.34 3.20
CA ASP A 282 -15.38 -15.76 3.34
C ASP A 282 -14.61 -16.60 2.30
N TRP A 283 -14.42 -16.05 1.08
CA TRP A 283 -13.57 -16.68 0.08
C TRP A 283 -12.09 -16.71 0.51
N VAL A 284 -11.54 -15.63 1.07
CA VAL A 284 -10.16 -15.60 1.58
C VAL A 284 -9.97 -16.64 2.69
N LEU A 285 -10.91 -16.73 3.63
CA LEU A 285 -10.86 -17.70 4.72
C LEU A 285 -10.90 -19.14 4.16
N ASN A 286 -11.80 -19.44 3.24
CA ASN A 286 -11.90 -20.76 2.60
C ASN A 286 -10.61 -21.13 1.85
N GLU A 287 -10.00 -20.21 1.08
CA GLU A 287 -8.73 -20.45 0.37
C GLU A 287 -7.54 -20.65 1.33
N LEU A 288 -7.65 -20.14 2.56
CA LEU A 288 -6.67 -20.38 3.62
C LEU A 288 -6.96 -21.66 4.42
N GLY A 289 -8.11 -22.31 4.19
CA GLY A 289 -8.53 -23.52 4.94
C GLY A 289 -9.01 -23.22 6.36
N LEU A 290 -9.66 -22.07 6.58
CA LEU A 290 -10.14 -21.54 7.87
C LEU A 290 -11.66 -21.56 7.97
#